data_3784af66364e25305c59d6d9c06e25d4
#
_entry.id   3784af66364e25305c59d6d9c06e25d4
#
_cell.length_a   1.000
_cell.length_b   1.000
_cell.length_c   1.000
_cell.angle_alpha   90.00
_cell.angle_beta   90.00
_cell.angle_gamma   90.00
#
_symmetry.space_group_name_H-M   'P 1'
#
loop_
_entity.id
_entity.type
_entity.pdbx_description
1 polymer ?
#
loop_
_entity_poly.entity_id
_entity_poly.type
_entity_poly.pdbx_seq_one_letter_code
_entity_poly.pdbx_strand_id
1 'polypeptide(L)'
;MKSKSVIILFLSILILDIFYPAYSDEFNFNVTELEITENGNIIKGINGGVVNSKNDEITITADNFKYNKLTTLLEAEGNVRLVDKVADVIIESNQIFYLKNKEEIYTKGKSVALNGSDIQIDADQYFKYNKLTSIMEAKGNVKLDDKNENVIIYTNEIFYFINEEKIFTLGKTNIDFEDKYNMEGSDLTLLRNEMILSSKKDVIIVDSESNTYKLEQFQYSIDKEILKGENIVAITSDKENKSDEFFFKTGFFDL
;
A
#
# COMPACT_ATOMS: atom_id res chain seq x y z
N MET A 1 -3.94 -46.96 60.27
CA MET A 1 -3.72 -45.57 59.72
C MET A 1 -2.78 -45.60 58.49
N LYS A 2 -3.18 -46.18 57.38
CA LYS A 2 -2.31 -46.20 56.14
C LYS A 2 -3.09 -46.01 54.84
N SER A 3 -4.26 -45.39 54.90
CA SER A 3 -5.12 -45.27 53.69
C SER A 3 -5.39 -43.82 53.22
N LYS A 4 -4.97 -42.81 53.96
CA LYS A 4 -5.27 -41.42 53.59
C LYS A 4 -4.20 -40.71 52.73
N SER A 5 -2.94 -41.22 52.76
CA SER A 5 -1.83 -40.58 51.98
C SER A 5 -1.80 -40.96 50.51
N VAL A 6 -2.39 -42.09 50.10
CA VAL A 6 -2.40 -42.53 48.70
C VAL A 6 -3.44 -41.79 47.87
N ILE A 7 -4.56 -41.38 48.47
CA ILE A 7 -5.63 -40.64 47.77
C ILE A 7 -5.21 -39.20 47.46
N ILE A 8 -4.39 -38.56 48.30
CA ILE A 8 -3.89 -37.21 48.07
C ILE A 8 -2.86 -37.19 46.92
N LEU A 9 -2.07 -38.26 46.79
CA LEU A 9 -1.10 -38.34 45.70
C LEU A 9 -1.77 -38.56 44.33
N PHE A 10 -2.92 -39.25 44.28
CA PHE A 10 -3.68 -39.46 43.04
C PHE A 10 -4.47 -38.21 42.60
N LEU A 11 -4.88 -37.36 43.54
CA LEU A 11 -5.60 -36.13 43.26
C LEU A 11 -4.66 -35.01 42.79
N SER A 12 -3.37 -35.04 43.14
CA SER A 12 -2.37 -34.07 42.69
C SER A 12 -1.86 -34.33 41.27
N ILE A 13 -2.05 -35.54 40.74
CA ILE A 13 -1.68 -35.89 39.36
C ILE A 13 -2.78 -35.52 38.36
N LEU A 14 -4.02 -35.33 38.83
CA LEU A 14 -5.16 -34.97 37.98
C LEU A 14 -5.28 -33.48 37.71
N ILE A 15 -4.44 -32.62 38.33
CA ILE A 15 -4.45 -31.14 38.13
C ILE A 15 -3.29 -30.68 37.23
N LEU A 16 -2.50 -31.60 36.67
CA LEU A 16 -1.63 -31.31 35.53
C LEU A 16 -2.43 -31.34 34.20
N ASP A 17 -3.63 -30.78 34.23
CA ASP A 17 -4.33 -30.42 33.01
C ASP A 17 -3.58 -29.27 32.32
N ILE A 18 -2.59 -29.68 31.50
CA ILE A 18 -2.58 -29.34 30.10
C ILE A 18 -3.34 -28.04 29.83
N PHE A 19 -2.72 -26.90 30.21
CA PHE A 19 -2.95 -25.66 29.53
C PHE A 19 -2.33 -25.80 28.13
N TYR A 20 -3.00 -26.52 27.23
CA TYR A 20 -2.87 -26.24 25.84
C TYR A 20 -3.42 -24.82 25.67
N PRO A 21 -2.63 -23.83 25.21
CA PRO A 21 -3.22 -22.60 24.80
C PRO A 21 -4.28 -22.98 23.77
N ALA A 22 -5.52 -22.65 24.05
CA ALA A 22 -6.56 -22.72 23.04
C ALA A 22 -6.11 -21.73 21.95
N TYR A 23 -5.49 -22.23 20.90
CA TYR A 23 -5.26 -21.45 19.69
C TYR A 23 -6.63 -21.10 19.17
N SER A 24 -7.09 -19.89 19.51
CA SER A 24 -8.29 -19.35 18.91
C SER A 24 -7.98 -19.20 17.43
N ASP A 25 -8.81 -19.80 16.58
CA ASP A 25 -8.63 -19.68 15.14
C ASP A 25 -8.64 -18.19 14.76
N GLU A 26 -7.57 -17.73 14.11
CA GLU A 26 -7.41 -16.34 13.71
C GLU A 26 -8.37 -15.94 12.59
N PHE A 27 -8.94 -16.93 11.90
CA PHE A 27 -9.81 -16.77 10.76
C PHE A 27 -11.05 -17.65 10.83
N ASN A 28 -12.17 -17.10 10.36
CA ASN A 28 -13.42 -17.81 10.12
C ASN A 28 -13.55 -18.11 8.63
N PHE A 29 -13.69 -19.37 8.27
CA PHE A 29 -13.83 -19.83 6.89
C PHE A 29 -15.31 -20.09 6.56
N ASN A 30 -15.83 -19.38 5.56
CA ASN A 30 -17.11 -19.64 4.94
C ASN A 30 -16.85 -19.98 3.46
N VAL A 31 -16.55 -21.25 3.20
CA VAL A 31 -16.08 -21.77 1.92
C VAL A 31 -16.96 -22.94 1.48
N THR A 32 -16.98 -23.21 0.17
CA THR A 32 -17.78 -24.28 -0.40
C THR A 32 -17.32 -25.66 0.07
N GLU A 33 -16.01 -25.88 0.16
CA GLU A 33 -15.40 -27.12 0.61
C GLU A 33 -14.25 -26.81 1.58
N LEU A 34 -14.21 -27.50 2.73
CA LEU A 34 -13.19 -27.32 3.75
C LEU A 34 -12.41 -28.63 3.96
N GLU A 35 -11.10 -28.57 3.81
CA GLU A 35 -10.18 -29.65 4.09
C GLU A 35 -9.26 -29.27 5.26
N ILE A 36 -9.14 -30.14 6.26
CA ILE A 36 -8.24 -29.93 7.41
C ILE A 36 -7.22 -31.07 7.44
N THR A 37 -5.95 -30.73 7.39
CA THR A 37 -4.83 -31.68 7.33
C THR A 37 -3.75 -31.36 8.36
N GLU A 38 -2.71 -32.19 8.44
CA GLU A 38 -1.57 -32.03 9.35
C GLU A 38 -1.99 -31.84 10.82
N ASN A 39 -2.84 -32.74 11.32
CA ASN A 39 -3.38 -32.71 12.69
C ASN A 39 -4.09 -31.39 13.04
N GLY A 40 -4.73 -30.74 12.06
CA GLY A 40 -5.46 -29.49 12.25
C GLY A 40 -4.62 -28.23 12.02
N ASN A 41 -3.36 -28.35 11.64
CA ASN A 41 -2.48 -27.21 11.41
C ASN A 41 -2.66 -26.54 10.06
N ILE A 42 -3.14 -27.28 9.05
CA ILE A 42 -3.42 -26.75 7.71
C ILE A 42 -4.92 -26.78 7.47
N ILE A 43 -5.49 -25.64 7.15
CA ILE A 43 -6.88 -25.48 6.71
C ILE A 43 -6.87 -25.01 5.25
N LYS A 44 -7.60 -25.73 4.38
CA LYS A 44 -7.80 -25.33 2.98
C LYS A 44 -9.28 -25.08 2.74
N GLY A 45 -9.59 -23.98 2.06
CA GLY A 45 -10.89 -23.68 1.50
C GLY A 45 -10.81 -23.79 -0.01
N ILE A 46 -11.74 -24.49 -0.63
CA ILE A 46 -11.71 -24.86 -2.05
C ILE A 46 -13.04 -24.49 -2.69
N ASN A 47 -13.00 -24.20 -4.00
CA ASN A 47 -14.19 -23.90 -4.81
C ASN A 47 -14.93 -22.61 -4.40
N GLY A 48 -14.16 -21.60 -3.98
CA GLY A 48 -14.66 -20.27 -3.66
C GLY A 48 -15.19 -20.11 -2.24
N GLY A 49 -15.14 -18.88 -1.77
CA GLY A 49 -15.68 -18.52 -0.47
C GLY A 49 -15.15 -17.20 0.07
N VAL A 50 -15.36 -17.03 1.37
CA VAL A 50 -14.96 -15.86 2.13
C VAL A 50 -14.25 -16.29 3.40
N VAL A 51 -13.13 -15.66 3.69
CA VAL A 51 -12.40 -15.79 4.95
C VAL A 51 -12.39 -14.44 5.66
N ASN A 52 -12.88 -14.43 6.90
CA ASN A 52 -12.86 -13.24 7.75
C ASN A 52 -11.82 -13.40 8.87
N SER A 53 -11.14 -12.30 9.22
CA SER A 53 -10.42 -12.24 10.49
C SER A 53 -11.40 -12.39 11.66
N LYS A 54 -10.93 -12.86 12.81
CA LYS A 54 -11.77 -13.14 13.97
C LYS A 54 -12.60 -11.95 14.45
N ASN A 55 -12.09 -10.73 14.31
CA ASN A 55 -12.77 -9.47 14.65
C ASN A 55 -13.54 -8.86 13.47
N ASP A 56 -13.66 -9.59 12.35
CA ASP A 56 -14.34 -9.15 11.11
C ASP A 56 -13.81 -7.84 10.49
N GLU A 57 -12.62 -7.39 10.87
CA GLU A 57 -11.97 -6.21 10.28
C GLU A 57 -11.48 -6.48 8.86
N ILE A 58 -10.92 -7.67 8.64
CA ILE A 58 -10.45 -8.12 7.33
C ILE A 58 -11.41 -9.15 6.76
N THR A 59 -11.82 -8.92 5.52
CA THR A 59 -12.59 -9.87 4.71
C THR A 59 -11.82 -10.19 3.45
N ILE A 60 -11.63 -11.48 3.14
CA ILE A 60 -10.93 -11.94 1.92
C ILE A 60 -11.87 -12.86 1.15
N THR A 61 -12.11 -12.54 -0.11
CA THR A 61 -12.83 -13.39 -1.07
C THR A 61 -11.82 -13.96 -2.06
N ALA A 62 -11.89 -15.25 -2.38
CA ALA A 62 -11.01 -15.92 -3.34
C ALA A 62 -11.59 -17.24 -3.83
N ASP A 63 -10.97 -17.83 -4.86
CA ASP A 63 -11.33 -19.16 -5.35
C ASP A 63 -10.79 -20.26 -4.41
N ASN A 64 -9.60 -20.06 -3.87
CA ASN A 64 -8.96 -21.02 -2.97
C ASN A 64 -8.23 -20.34 -1.82
N PHE A 65 -8.15 -21.03 -0.68
CA PHE A 65 -7.47 -20.60 0.52
C PHE A 65 -6.60 -21.70 1.10
N LYS A 66 -5.48 -21.33 1.72
CA LYS A 66 -4.67 -22.19 2.55
C LYS A 66 -4.16 -21.42 3.75
N TYR A 67 -4.54 -21.87 4.94
CA TYR A 67 -4.07 -21.28 6.18
C TYR A 67 -3.18 -22.25 6.93
N ASN A 68 -1.98 -21.81 7.29
CA ASN A 68 -1.07 -22.55 8.15
C ASN A 68 -1.05 -21.91 9.53
N LYS A 69 -1.61 -22.60 10.54
CA LYS A 69 -1.70 -22.12 11.92
C LYS A 69 -0.33 -21.92 12.58
N LEU A 70 0.66 -22.75 12.24
CA LEU A 70 1.99 -22.67 12.84
C LEU A 70 2.77 -21.42 12.39
N THR A 71 2.60 -21.03 11.14
CA THR A 71 3.23 -19.85 10.57
C THR A 71 2.32 -18.61 10.57
N THR A 72 1.05 -18.79 10.92
CA THR A 72 -0.01 -17.76 10.86
C THR A 72 -0.18 -17.14 9.48
N LEU A 73 0.18 -17.88 8.42
CA LEU A 73 0.11 -17.44 7.03
C LEU A 73 -1.19 -17.93 6.39
N LEU A 74 -1.99 -17.00 5.92
CA LEU A 74 -3.12 -17.24 5.03
C LEU A 74 -2.69 -16.90 3.59
N GLU A 75 -2.80 -17.88 2.70
CA GLU A 75 -2.63 -17.74 1.25
C GLU A 75 -4.02 -17.77 0.61
N ALA A 76 -4.34 -16.80 -0.24
CA ALA A 76 -5.56 -16.75 -1.03
C ALA A 76 -5.18 -16.67 -2.52
N GLU A 77 -5.85 -17.45 -3.36
CA GLU A 77 -5.54 -17.58 -4.78
C GLU A 77 -6.81 -17.61 -5.64
N GLY A 78 -6.73 -16.94 -6.79
CA GLY A 78 -7.79 -16.81 -7.79
C GLY A 78 -8.80 -15.72 -7.43
N ASN A 79 -8.88 -14.68 -8.26
CA ASN A 79 -9.83 -13.56 -8.13
C ASN A 79 -9.88 -12.97 -6.72
N VAL A 80 -8.70 -12.78 -6.10
CA VAL A 80 -8.63 -12.39 -4.69
C VAL A 80 -8.99 -10.92 -4.52
N ARG A 81 -9.93 -10.67 -3.59
CA ARG A 81 -10.27 -9.34 -3.11
C ARG A 81 -10.20 -9.32 -1.58
N LEU A 82 -9.32 -8.49 -1.04
CA LEU A 82 -9.18 -8.23 0.38
C LEU A 82 -9.77 -6.86 0.71
N VAL A 83 -10.52 -6.78 1.80
CA VAL A 83 -11.08 -5.53 2.33
C VAL A 83 -10.65 -5.37 3.78
N ASP A 84 -9.93 -4.30 4.08
CA ASP A 84 -9.70 -3.81 5.45
C ASP A 84 -10.73 -2.71 5.75
N LYS A 85 -11.72 -3.03 6.56
CA LYS A 85 -12.82 -2.12 6.89
C LYS A 85 -12.41 -0.96 7.80
N VAL A 86 -11.33 -1.12 8.56
CA VAL A 86 -10.87 -0.11 9.52
C VAL A 86 -10.06 0.98 8.82
N ALA A 87 -9.18 0.57 7.92
CA ALA A 87 -8.32 1.49 7.18
C ALA A 87 -8.92 1.95 5.84
N ASP A 88 -10.12 1.46 5.50
CA ASP A 88 -10.79 1.67 4.19
C ASP A 88 -9.87 1.31 3.02
N VAL A 89 -9.22 0.14 3.13
CA VAL A 89 -8.28 -0.37 2.12
C VAL A 89 -8.87 -1.58 1.43
N ILE A 90 -8.79 -1.60 0.10
CA ILE A 90 -9.15 -2.74 -0.72
C ILE A 90 -7.92 -3.13 -1.53
N ILE A 91 -7.61 -4.43 -1.58
CA ILE A 91 -6.51 -4.96 -2.42
C ILE A 91 -7.06 -6.06 -3.30
N GLU A 92 -6.84 -5.96 -4.59
CA GLU A 92 -7.23 -6.94 -5.60
C GLU A 92 -6.00 -7.50 -6.32
N SER A 93 -5.92 -8.82 -6.44
CA SER A 93 -4.81 -9.52 -7.09
C SER A 93 -5.23 -10.96 -7.43
N ASN A 94 -4.41 -11.66 -8.20
CA ASN A 94 -4.59 -13.10 -8.38
C ASN A 94 -4.11 -13.92 -7.17
N GLN A 95 -3.19 -13.36 -6.38
CA GLN A 95 -2.65 -14.05 -5.19
C GLN A 95 -2.34 -13.04 -4.09
N ILE A 96 -2.89 -13.29 -2.89
CA ILE A 96 -2.65 -12.49 -1.69
C ILE A 96 -2.18 -13.40 -0.56
N PHE A 97 -1.20 -12.92 0.18
CA PHE A 97 -0.66 -13.52 1.39
C PHE A 97 -0.90 -12.60 2.57
N TYR A 98 -1.47 -13.13 3.65
CA TYR A 98 -1.63 -12.39 4.89
C TYR A 98 -0.90 -13.09 6.03
N LEU A 99 0.19 -12.49 6.49
CA LEU A 99 0.97 -12.93 7.64
C LEU A 99 0.40 -12.30 8.90
N LYS A 100 -0.54 -13.00 9.55
CA LYS A 100 -1.38 -12.48 10.62
C LYS A 100 -0.59 -12.00 11.84
N ASN A 101 0.45 -12.72 12.26
CA ASN A 101 1.27 -12.34 13.41
C ASN A 101 2.10 -11.06 13.20
N LYS A 102 2.23 -10.57 11.97
CA LYS A 102 2.90 -9.31 11.62
C LYS A 102 1.93 -8.25 11.09
N GLU A 103 0.65 -8.60 10.96
CA GLU A 103 -0.36 -7.76 10.30
C GLU A 103 0.12 -7.27 8.92
N GLU A 104 0.82 -8.14 8.18
CA GLU A 104 1.42 -7.85 6.89
C GLU A 104 0.70 -8.59 5.77
N ILE A 105 0.23 -7.84 4.79
CA ILE A 105 -0.45 -8.33 3.59
C ILE A 105 0.45 -8.02 2.40
N TYR A 106 0.67 -8.99 1.51
CA TYR A 106 1.41 -8.78 0.28
C TYR A 106 0.84 -9.59 -0.89
N THR A 107 1.06 -9.11 -2.09
CA THR A 107 0.64 -9.75 -3.34
C THR A 107 1.84 -10.21 -4.14
N LYS A 108 1.61 -10.99 -5.19
CA LYS A 108 2.60 -11.30 -6.22
C LYS A 108 1.99 -11.06 -7.58
N GLY A 109 2.75 -10.33 -8.43
CA GLY A 109 2.30 -9.95 -9.76
C GLY A 109 1.34 -8.75 -9.73
N LYS A 110 0.58 -8.61 -10.80
CA LYS A 110 -0.31 -7.46 -10.99
C LYS A 110 -1.34 -7.34 -9.86
N SER A 111 -1.43 -6.14 -9.31
CA SER A 111 -2.30 -5.84 -8.18
C SER A 111 -2.85 -4.43 -8.27
N VAL A 112 -4.03 -4.24 -7.70
CA VAL A 112 -4.67 -2.93 -7.53
C VAL A 112 -4.97 -2.74 -6.06
N ALA A 113 -4.64 -1.57 -5.52
CA ALA A 113 -5.04 -1.17 -4.18
C ALA A 113 -5.85 0.12 -4.23
N LEU A 114 -6.89 0.19 -3.40
CA LEU A 114 -7.72 1.38 -3.20
C LEU A 114 -7.62 1.78 -1.74
N ASN A 115 -7.57 3.08 -1.48
CA ASN A 115 -7.75 3.64 -0.14
C ASN A 115 -8.79 4.75 -0.22
N GLY A 116 -9.91 4.53 0.44
CA GLY A 116 -11.09 5.35 0.25
C GLY A 116 -11.63 5.29 -1.18
N SER A 117 -12.24 6.37 -1.62
CA SER A 117 -12.79 6.54 -2.97
C SER A 117 -11.84 7.24 -3.94
N ASP A 118 -10.78 7.82 -3.42
CA ASP A 118 -9.95 8.82 -4.10
C ASP A 118 -8.55 8.32 -4.51
N ILE A 119 -7.96 7.39 -3.77
CA ILE A 119 -6.65 6.85 -4.11
C ILE A 119 -6.77 5.47 -4.75
N GLN A 120 -6.18 5.31 -5.92
CA GLN A 120 -5.96 4.02 -6.58
C GLN A 120 -4.48 3.85 -6.90
N ILE A 121 -3.93 2.68 -6.57
CA ILE A 121 -2.53 2.30 -6.88
C ILE A 121 -2.54 1.00 -7.66
N ASP A 122 -2.03 1.02 -8.89
CA ASP A 122 -1.79 -0.14 -9.73
C ASP A 122 -0.31 -0.50 -9.70
N ALA A 123 0.04 -1.77 -9.62
CA ALA A 123 1.43 -2.26 -9.65
C ALA A 123 1.53 -3.61 -10.36
N ASP A 124 2.62 -3.83 -11.12
CA ASP A 124 2.80 -5.06 -11.91
C ASP A 124 3.60 -6.15 -11.18
N GLN A 125 4.43 -5.80 -10.18
CA GLN A 125 5.30 -6.78 -9.51
C GLN A 125 4.76 -7.23 -8.16
N TYR A 126 4.49 -6.30 -7.26
CA TYR A 126 3.88 -6.59 -5.98
C TYR A 126 3.28 -5.34 -5.34
N PHE A 127 2.42 -5.61 -4.38
CA PHE A 127 1.89 -4.65 -3.43
C PHE A 127 2.09 -5.22 -2.02
N LYS A 128 2.48 -4.39 -1.07
CA LYS A 128 2.66 -4.73 0.34
C LYS A 128 1.95 -3.70 1.21
N TYR A 129 1.19 -4.17 2.18
CA TYR A 129 0.49 -3.34 3.14
C TYR A 129 0.75 -3.85 4.56
N ASN A 130 1.25 -3.00 5.42
CA ASN A 130 1.41 -3.29 6.83
C ASN A 130 0.36 -2.53 7.64
N LYS A 131 -0.57 -3.25 8.25
CA LYS A 131 -1.69 -2.68 9.02
C LYS A 131 -1.23 -1.94 10.28
N LEU A 132 -0.16 -2.41 10.95
CA LEU A 132 0.32 -1.80 12.18
C LEU A 132 0.92 -0.42 11.96
N THR A 133 1.58 -0.23 10.82
CA THR A 133 2.23 1.04 10.46
C THR A 133 1.40 1.88 9.51
N SER A 134 0.33 1.31 8.94
CA SER A 134 -0.49 1.93 7.89
C SER A 134 0.34 2.40 6.69
N ILE A 135 1.34 1.58 6.29
CA ILE A 135 2.22 1.86 5.15
C ILE A 135 1.89 0.89 4.02
N MET A 136 1.67 1.46 2.84
CA MET A 136 1.60 0.74 1.58
C MET A 136 2.89 0.92 0.80
N GLU A 137 3.37 -0.15 0.18
CA GLU A 137 4.50 -0.18 -0.75
C GLU A 137 4.05 -0.86 -2.03
N ALA A 138 4.32 -0.26 -3.18
CA ALA A 138 4.00 -0.85 -4.48
C ALA A 138 5.21 -0.76 -5.41
N LYS A 139 5.40 -1.80 -6.24
CA LYS A 139 6.54 -1.88 -7.15
C LYS A 139 6.18 -2.47 -8.51
N GLY A 140 6.88 -1.96 -9.53
CA GLY A 140 6.79 -2.38 -10.94
C GLY A 140 5.72 -1.62 -11.70
N ASN A 141 6.13 -0.70 -12.58
CA ASN A 141 5.24 0.11 -13.42
C ASN A 141 4.06 0.68 -12.63
N VAL A 142 4.36 1.30 -11.49
CA VAL A 142 3.34 1.79 -10.58
C VAL A 142 2.64 3.01 -11.19
N LYS A 143 1.30 2.98 -11.18
CA LYS A 143 0.44 4.13 -11.40
C LYS A 143 -0.32 4.42 -10.12
N LEU A 144 -0.19 5.62 -9.58
CA LEU A 144 -1.08 6.14 -8.55
C LEU A 144 -2.00 7.19 -9.18
N ASP A 145 -3.29 7.08 -8.90
CA ASP A 145 -4.33 8.02 -9.34
C ASP A 145 -4.97 8.62 -8.10
N ASP A 146 -4.71 9.90 -7.84
CA ASP A 146 -5.36 10.69 -6.79
C ASP A 146 -6.45 11.55 -7.39
N LYS A 147 -7.69 11.08 -7.30
CA LYS A 147 -8.86 11.71 -7.92
C LYS A 147 -9.26 13.01 -7.25
N ASN A 148 -8.94 13.19 -5.96
CA ASN A 148 -9.26 14.43 -5.26
C ASN A 148 -8.38 15.58 -5.70
N GLU A 149 -7.09 15.27 -5.92
CA GLU A 149 -6.10 16.25 -6.29
C GLU A 149 -5.88 16.33 -7.81
N ASN A 150 -6.57 15.46 -8.57
CA ASN A 150 -6.39 15.32 -10.02
C ASN A 150 -4.91 15.15 -10.40
N VAL A 151 -4.22 14.26 -9.67
CA VAL A 151 -2.81 13.99 -9.84
C VAL A 151 -2.61 12.53 -10.21
N ILE A 152 -1.89 12.28 -11.30
CA ILE A 152 -1.49 10.93 -11.68
C ILE A 152 0.03 10.81 -11.58
N ILE A 153 0.51 9.82 -10.80
CA ILE A 153 1.93 9.55 -10.59
C ILE A 153 2.31 8.25 -11.27
N TYR A 154 3.34 8.27 -12.10
CA TYR A 154 3.95 7.10 -12.72
C TYR A 154 5.38 6.93 -12.20
N THR A 155 5.68 5.78 -11.61
CA THR A 155 7.00 5.47 -11.03
C THR A 155 7.26 3.98 -11.04
N ASN A 156 8.47 3.54 -10.64
CA ASN A 156 8.73 2.12 -10.45
C ASN A 156 8.47 1.63 -9.02
N GLU A 157 8.56 2.53 -8.04
CA GLU A 157 8.39 2.18 -6.62
C GLU A 157 7.80 3.36 -5.84
N ILE A 158 6.78 3.07 -5.02
CA ILE A 158 6.06 4.08 -4.24
C ILE A 158 5.79 3.58 -2.83
N PHE A 159 5.79 4.51 -1.88
CA PHE A 159 5.38 4.32 -0.50
C PHE A 159 4.26 5.31 -0.17
N TYR A 160 3.15 4.81 0.34
CA TYR A 160 2.05 5.64 0.83
C TYR A 160 1.88 5.42 2.33
N PHE A 161 2.14 6.45 3.11
CA PHE A 161 1.97 6.53 4.56
C PHE A 161 0.56 7.06 4.82
N ILE A 162 -0.40 6.15 4.97
CA ILE A 162 -1.84 6.48 5.03
C ILE A 162 -2.13 7.49 6.16
N ASN A 163 -1.63 7.22 7.37
CA ASN A 163 -1.90 8.08 8.54
C ASN A 163 -1.25 9.47 8.43
N GLU A 164 -0.21 9.61 7.61
CA GLU A 164 0.49 10.87 7.38
C GLU A 164 -0.01 11.61 6.14
N GLU A 165 -0.91 10.99 5.37
CA GLU A 165 -1.33 11.48 4.06
C GLU A 165 -0.13 11.85 3.17
N LYS A 166 0.91 11.01 3.21
CA LYS A 166 2.19 11.26 2.56
C LYS A 166 2.51 10.18 1.55
N ILE A 167 2.82 10.59 0.33
CA ILE A 167 3.29 9.72 -0.74
C ILE A 167 4.76 10.02 -0.99
N PHE A 168 5.58 8.98 -1.12
CA PHE A 168 6.99 9.08 -1.48
C PHE A 168 7.27 8.14 -2.65
N THR A 169 7.94 8.63 -3.70
CA THR A 169 8.39 7.83 -4.83
C THR A 169 9.89 7.58 -4.76
N LEU A 170 10.34 6.43 -5.21
CA LEU A 170 11.76 6.10 -5.27
C LEU A 170 12.22 5.99 -6.73
N GLY A 171 13.22 6.81 -7.09
CA GLY A 171 13.77 6.89 -8.44
C GLY A 171 12.95 7.78 -9.38
N LYS A 172 13.14 7.55 -10.69
CA LYS A 172 12.47 8.35 -11.73
C LYS A 172 10.97 8.28 -11.61
N THR A 173 10.34 9.45 -11.66
CA THR A 173 8.91 9.64 -11.50
C THR A 173 8.39 10.67 -12.47
N ASN A 174 7.27 10.38 -13.11
CA ASN A 174 6.51 11.33 -13.91
C ASN A 174 5.20 11.61 -13.19
N ILE A 175 4.81 12.89 -13.13
CA ILE A 175 3.55 13.34 -12.56
C ILE A 175 2.79 14.14 -13.61
N ASP A 176 1.53 13.84 -13.74
CA ASP A 176 0.58 14.53 -14.59
C ASP A 176 -0.45 15.26 -13.72
N PHE A 177 -0.61 16.57 -13.92
CA PHE A 177 -1.56 17.43 -13.22
C PHE A 177 -2.64 17.90 -14.19
N GLU A 178 -3.76 17.20 -14.26
CA GLU A 178 -4.98 17.60 -14.99
C GLU A 178 -4.73 18.27 -16.36
N ASP A 179 -3.86 17.73 -17.18
CA ASP A 179 -3.48 18.30 -18.48
C ASP A 179 -2.89 19.73 -18.42
N LYS A 180 -2.62 20.27 -17.20
CA LYS A 180 -2.02 21.61 -17.05
C LYS A 180 -0.51 21.57 -17.18
N TYR A 181 0.14 20.65 -16.48
CA TYR A 181 1.59 20.45 -16.56
C TYR A 181 1.98 19.01 -16.29
N ASN A 182 3.13 18.64 -16.88
CA ASN A 182 3.82 17.42 -16.64
C ASN A 182 5.12 17.69 -15.88
N MET A 183 5.40 16.89 -14.86
CA MET A 183 6.65 16.94 -14.11
C MET A 183 7.42 15.62 -14.26
N GLU A 184 8.71 15.72 -14.56
CA GLU A 184 9.64 14.60 -14.52
C GLU A 184 10.70 14.89 -13.46
N GLY A 185 10.81 14.02 -12.45
CA GLY A 185 11.77 14.17 -11.36
C GLY A 185 12.16 12.83 -10.76
N SER A 186 12.79 12.88 -9.60
CA SER A 186 13.16 11.68 -8.84
C SER A 186 12.98 11.89 -7.35
N ASP A 187 12.66 10.81 -6.62
CA ASP A 187 12.54 10.81 -5.16
C ASP A 187 11.57 11.90 -4.65
N LEU A 188 10.38 11.94 -5.25
CA LEU A 188 9.37 12.95 -4.98
C LEU A 188 8.62 12.66 -3.68
N THR A 189 8.24 13.69 -2.95
CA THR A 189 7.38 13.63 -1.78
C THR A 189 6.16 14.50 -2.01
N LEU A 190 4.97 13.91 -1.90
CA LEU A 190 3.68 14.60 -1.88
C LEU A 190 3.09 14.53 -0.47
N LEU A 191 2.88 15.69 0.15
CA LEU A 191 2.13 15.86 1.39
C LEU A 191 0.71 16.29 1.03
N ARG A 192 -0.23 15.33 0.99
CA ARG A 192 -1.60 15.54 0.51
C ARG A 192 -2.36 16.57 1.37
N ASN A 193 -2.27 16.45 2.70
CA ASN A 193 -2.92 17.40 3.63
C ASN A 193 -2.43 18.84 3.49
N GLU A 194 -1.19 19.03 3.02
CA GLU A 194 -0.58 20.34 2.84
C GLU A 194 -0.64 20.80 1.38
N MET A 195 -1.06 19.93 0.46
CA MET A 195 -1.06 20.17 -0.97
C MET A 195 0.34 20.57 -1.49
N ILE A 196 1.38 19.89 -0.97
CA ILE A 196 2.79 20.21 -1.27
C ILE A 196 3.48 19.03 -1.93
N LEU A 197 3.97 19.23 -3.14
CA LEU A 197 4.90 18.36 -3.84
C LEU A 197 6.31 18.90 -3.77
N SER A 198 7.31 18.08 -3.49
CA SER A 198 8.70 18.51 -3.38
C SER A 198 9.70 17.41 -3.73
N SER A 199 10.90 17.82 -4.12
CA SER A 199 12.11 16.99 -4.18
C SER A 199 13.37 17.82 -3.93
N LYS A 200 14.42 17.12 -3.46
CA LYS A 200 15.81 17.63 -3.38
C LYS A 200 16.64 17.21 -4.60
N LYS A 201 16.00 16.68 -5.62
CA LYS A 201 16.60 16.25 -6.89
C LYS A 201 16.11 17.16 -8.01
N ASP A 202 16.79 17.05 -9.15
CA ASP A 202 16.41 17.79 -10.35
C ASP A 202 15.00 17.44 -10.78
N VAL A 203 14.29 18.47 -11.25
CA VAL A 203 12.95 18.34 -11.83
C VAL A 203 12.88 19.11 -13.14
N ILE A 204 12.13 18.57 -14.08
CA ILE A 204 11.72 19.22 -15.32
C ILE A 204 10.20 19.33 -15.30
N ILE A 205 9.69 20.52 -15.51
CA ILE A 205 8.27 20.81 -15.59
C ILE A 205 7.97 21.36 -16.97
N VAL A 206 6.93 20.86 -17.60
CA VAL A 206 6.45 21.35 -18.91
C VAL A 206 4.99 21.74 -18.72
N ASP A 207 4.67 23.02 -18.99
CA ASP A 207 3.29 23.52 -18.92
C ASP A 207 2.51 23.28 -20.22
N SER A 208 1.23 23.63 -20.22
CA SER A 208 0.32 23.47 -21.35
C SER A 208 0.69 24.35 -22.56
N GLU A 209 1.48 25.40 -22.36
CA GLU A 209 2.00 26.28 -23.43
C GLU A 209 3.35 25.78 -23.97
N SER A 210 3.84 24.62 -23.47
CA SER A 210 5.14 24.02 -23.81
C SER A 210 6.36 24.82 -23.30
N ASN A 211 6.18 25.70 -22.32
CA ASN A 211 7.30 26.27 -21.60
C ASN A 211 7.92 25.19 -20.71
N THR A 212 9.24 25.23 -20.56
CA THR A 212 9.98 24.23 -19.78
C THR A 212 10.70 24.90 -18.63
N TYR A 213 10.54 24.36 -17.43
CA TYR A 213 11.23 24.81 -16.22
C TYR A 213 12.10 23.68 -15.70
N LYS A 214 13.40 23.92 -15.54
CA LYS A 214 14.38 23.01 -14.96
C LYS A 214 14.87 23.57 -13.65
N LEU A 215 14.80 22.76 -12.58
CA LEU A 215 15.20 23.16 -11.22
C LEU A 215 16.03 22.04 -10.59
N GLU A 216 17.03 22.37 -9.76
CA GLU A 216 17.84 21.38 -9.04
C GLU A 216 17.12 20.84 -7.80
N GLN A 217 16.27 21.64 -7.19
CA GLN A 217 15.34 21.24 -6.12
C GLN A 217 14.12 22.15 -6.15
N PHE A 218 12.98 21.61 -5.67
CA PHE A 218 11.74 22.37 -5.74
C PHE A 218 10.77 22.07 -4.62
N GLN A 219 9.84 22.98 -4.42
CA GLN A 219 8.60 22.82 -3.67
C GLN A 219 7.46 23.45 -4.48
N TYR A 220 6.44 22.67 -4.75
CA TYR A 220 5.24 23.11 -5.46
C TYR A 220 4.04 23.06 -4.52
N SER A 221 3.36 24.19 -4.33
CA SER A 221 2.10 24.32 -3.60
C SER A 221 0.97 24.16 -4.59
N ILE A 222 0.32 23.01 -4.59
CA ILE A 222 -0.69 22.63 -5.59
C ILE A 222 -1.90 23.56 -5.52
N ASP A 223 -2.38 23.85 -4.30
CA ASP A 223 -3.53 24.73 -4.03
C ASP A 223 -3.33 26.19 -4.43
N LYS A 224 -2.08 26.64 -4.43
CA LYS A 224 -1.70 28.02 -4.75
C LYS A 224 -1.09 28.17 -6.15
N GLU A 225 -0.84 27.04 -6.81
CA GLU A 225 -0.13 26.97 -8.09
C GLU A 225 1.26 27.66 -8.05
N ILE A 226 1.90 27.70 -6.85
CA ILE A 226 3.19 28.37 -6.64
C ILE A 226 4.32 27.35 -6.64
N LEU A 227 5.21 27.46 -7.61
CA LEU A 227 6.47 26.73 -7.70
C LEU A 227 7.62 27.55 -7.09
N LYS A 228 8.35 26.98 -6.13
CA LYS A 228 9.60 27.51 -5.59
C LYS A 228 10.74 26.60 -5.94
N GLY A 229 11.90 27.16 -6.29
CA GLY A 229 13.06 26.33 -6.64
C GLY A 229 14.38 27.06 -6.58
N GLU A 230 15.44 26.29 -6.82
CA GLU A 230 16.82 26.76 -6.92
C GLU A 230 17.42 26.41 -8.27
N ASN A 231 18.38 27.26 -8.72
CA ASN A 231 19.09 27.10 -10.00
C ASN A 231 18.14 26.86 -11.18
N ILE A 232 17.20 27.77 -11.34
CA ILE A 232 16.08 27.66 -12.26
C ILE A 232 16.49 28.10 -13.66
N VAL A 233 16.16 27.27 -14.65
CA VAL A 233 16.23 27.59 -16.07
C VAL A 233 14.82 27.55 -16.62
N ALA A 234 14.27 28.69 -16.96
CA ALA A 234 12.97 28.79 -17.64
C ALA A 234 13.20 28.98 -19.14
N ILE A 235 12.59 28.14 -19.96
CA ILE A 235 12.66 28.16 -21.42
C ILE A 235 11.26 28.41 -21.94
N THR A 236 11.03 29.55 -22.51
CA THR A 236 9.74 29.90 -23.14
C THR A 236 9.74 29.46 -24.60
N SER A 237 8.61 29.00 -25.10
CA SER A 237 8.43 28.63 -26.50
C SER A 237 7.41 29.57 -27.14
N ASP A 238 7.77 30.22 -28.23
CA ASP A 238 6.81 31.01 -29.00
C ASP A 238 6.22 30.20 -30.18
N LYS A 239 5.17 30.74 -30.81
CA LYS A 239 4.49 30.10 -31.95
C LYS A 239 5.39 30.00 -33.21
N GLU A 240 6.55 30.65 -33.24
CA GLU A 240 7.52 30.61 -34.33
C GLU A 240 8.70 29.67 -34.06
N ASN A 241 8.64 28.83 -33.02
CA ASN A 241 9.71 27.95 -32.51
C ASN A 241 10.98 28.72 -32.08
N LYS A 242 10.85 29.98 -31.69
CA LYS A 242 11.90 30.71 -31.00
C LYS A 242 11.74 30.47 -29.51
N SER A 243 12.85 30.26 -28.81
CA SER A 243 12.88 30.07 -27.37
C SER A 243 13.78 31.10 -26.71
N ASP A 244 13.30 31.69 -25.65
CA ASP A 244 14.12 32.53 -24.76
C ASP A 244 14.46 31.72 -23.51
N GLU A 245 15.69 31.84 -23.03
CA GLU A 245 16.16 31.21 -21.80
C GLU A 245 16.39 32.25 -20.72
N PHE A 246 15.85 31.98 -19.53
CA PHE A 246 16.01 32.81 -18.34
C PHE A 246 16.64 32.02 -17.22
N PHE A 247 17.62 32.55 -16.52
CA PHE A 247 18.34 31.90 -15.43
C PHE A 247 18.12 32.65 -14.13
N PHE A 248 17.70 31.90 -13.10
CA PHE A 248 17.47 32.43 -11.76
C PHE A 248 18.16 31.54 -10.73
N LYS A 249 18.87 32.15 -9.77
CA LYS A 249 19.47 31.39 -8.68
C LYS A 249 18.40 30.82 -7.75
N THR A 250 17.38 31.59 -7.47
CA THR A 250 16.21 31.22 -6.68
C THR A 250 15.01 32.00 -7.21
N GLY A 251 13.83 31.42 -7.12
CA GLY A 251 12.61 32.11 -7.58
C GLY A 251 11.35 31.36 -7.13
N PHE A 252 10.23 32.01 -7.38
CA PHE A 252 8.91 31.39 -7.35
C PHE A 252 8.16 31.86 -8.61
N PHE A 253 7.29 30.96 -9.08
CA PHE A 253 6.48 31.17 -10.28
C PHE A 253 5.05 30.79 -9.95
N ASP A 254 4.11 31.51 -10.52
CA ASP A 254 2.74 31.07 -10.70
C ASP A 254 2.72 30.20 -11.97
N LEU A 255 2.28 28.92 -11.85
CA LEU A 255 2.20 27.97 -12.97
C LEU A 255 0.80 27.96 -13.58
#